data_89e5f4700eee18a7d286d3562ac12226
#
_entry.id   89e5f4700eee18a7d286d3562ac12226
#
_cell.length_a   1.000
_cell.length_b   1.000
_cell.length_c   1.000
_cell.angle_alpha   90.00
_cell.angle_beta   90.00
_cell.angle_gamma   90.00
#
_symmetry.space_group_name_H-M   'P 1'
#
loop_
_entity.id
_entity.type
_entity.pdbx_description
1 polymer ?
#
loop_
_entity_poly.entity_id
_entity_poly.type
_entity_poly.pdbx_seq_one_letter_code
_entity_poly.pdbx_strand_id
1 'polypeptide(L)'
;EVTVQGVGGHGALPHMAADPIVAASGLVLALQSIIARNVDPLDPAVITVGSFQSGALATIIPGEARLNIGVRTCTRGTRELIRKRIETLVSMQAKAFGCEAEIIYNPGISYPPGYNTPEHAKLVHDVAVELGQDPARVEMRGPFMFSEDFAFIQEVVPSCYFGLGNGKSRSLHDSGYDFNDELLVKGPVFWGR
;
A
#
# COMPACT_ATOMS: atom_id res chain seq x y z
N GLU A 1 -1.05 -8.07 8.17
CA GLU A 1 -1.37 -9.49 8.11
C GLU A 1 -2.67 -9.74 8.88
N VAL A 2 -3.52 -10.62 8.34
CA VAL A 2 -4.74 -11.09 9.01
C VAL A 2 -4.67 -12.60 9.10
N THR A 3 -4.86 -13.12 10.31
CA THR A 3 -5.00 -14.57 10.54
C THR A 3 -6.43 -14.85 10.99
N VAL A 4 -7.14 -15.68 10.22
CA VAL A 4 -8.48 -16.17 10.56
C VAL A 4 -8.31 -17.55 11.17
N GLN A 5 -8.69 -17.70 12.43
CA GLN A 5 -8.65 -18.94 13.19
C GLN A 5 -10.03 -19.60 13.18
N GLY A 6 -10.08 -20.82 12.68
CA GLY A 6 -11.28 -21.64 12.62
C GLY A 6 -11.14 -22.91 13.43
N VAL A 7 -12.07 -23.84 13.20
CA VAL A 7 -12.03 -25.21 13.74
C VAL A 7 -11.87 -26.17 12.57
N GLY A 8 -10.69 -26.78 12.45
CA GLY A 8 -10.40 -27.76 11.41
C GLY A 8 -11.20 -29.05 11.57
N GLY A 9 -11.34 -29.79 10.48
CA GLY A 9 -12.13 -31.03 10.51
C GLY A 9 -12.06 -31.84 9.22
N HIS A 10 -12.85 -32.91 9.22
CA HIS A 10 -12.99 -33.78 8.03
C HIS A 10 -13.85 -33.07 6.97
N GLY A 11 -13.38 -32.98 5.74
CA GLY A 11 -14.08 -32.30 4.64
C GLY A 11 -15.50 -32.81 4.35
N ALA A 12 -15.81 -34.05 4.72
CA ALA A 12 -17.16 -34.62 4.59
C ALA A 12 -18.09 -34.31 5.81
N LEU A 13 -17.56 -33.66 6.87
CA LEU A 13 -18.29 -33.31 8.09
C LEU A 13 -18.19 -31.80 8.37
N PRO A 14 -18.52 -30.92 7.42
CA PRO A 14 -18.32 -29.47 7.57
C PRO A 14 -19.15 -28.86 8.70
N HIS A 15 -20.26 -29.48 9.08
CA HIS A 15 -21.12 -29.03 10.19
C HIS A 15 -20.44 -29.18 11.57
N MET A 16 -19.33 -29.90 11.67
CA MET A 16 -18.53 -30.08 12.88
C MET A 16 -17.31 -29.13 12.92
N ALA A 17 -17.15 -28.29 11.93
CA ALA A 17 -16.02 -27.38 11.75
C ALA A 17 -16.45 -25.92 11.64
N ALA A 18 -15.50 -25.00 11.80
CA ALA A 18 -15.64 -23.60 11.42
C ALA A 18 -14.55 -23.30 10.36
N ASP A 19 -14.96 -23.20 9.12
CA ASP A 19 -14.05 -23.18 7.99
C ASP A 19 -13.42 -21.79 7.77
N PRO A 20 -12.12 -21.61 8.07
CA PRO A 20 -11.45 -20.32 7.90
C PRO A 20 -11.23 -19.96 6.43
N ILE A 21 -11.22 -20.92 5.50
CA ILE A 21 -11.12 -20.64 4.07
C ILE A 21 -12.37 -19.91 3.60
N VAL A 22 -13.56 -20.37 3.99
CA VAL A 22 -14.82 -19.74 3.63
C VAL A 22 -14.90 -18.35 4.21
N ALA A 23 -14.58 -18.20 5.52
CA ALA A 23 -14.56 -16.90 6.19
C ALA A 23 -13.60 -15.90 5.53
N ALA A 24 -12.35 -16.33 5.28
CA ALA A 24 -11.32 -15.50 4.67
C ALA A 24 -11.63 -15.15 3.20
N SER A 25 -12.22 -16.08 2.44
CA SER A 25 -12.65 -15.81 1.05
C SER A 25 -13.71 -14.71 0.99
N GLY A 26 -14.71 -14.78 1.90
CA GLY A 26 -15.69 -13.71 2.04
C GLY A 26 -15.08 -12.38 2.48
N LEU A 27 -14.06 -12.43 3.34
CA LEU A 27 -13.33 -11.23 3.77
C LEU A 27 -12.60 -10.56 2.60
N VAL A 28 -11.95 -11.33 1.70
CA VAL A 28 -11.30 -10.77 0.50
C VAL A 28 -12.26 -9.92 -0.31
N LEU A 29 -13.48 -10.40 -0.52
CA LEU A 29 -14.53 -9.67 -1.25
C LEU A 29 -15.04 -8.46 -0.46
N ALA A 30 -15.28 -8.62 0.83
CA ALA A 30 -15.78 -7.54 1.69
C ALA A 30 -14.81 -6.38 1.78
N LEU A 31 -13.50 -6.63 1.81
CA LEU A 31 -12.46 -5.60 1.85
C LEU A 31 -12.52 -4.66 0.64
N GLN A 32 -12.94 -5.15 -0.54
CA GLN A 32 -13.07 -4.31 -1.74
C GLN A 32 -14.17 -3.24 -1.57
N SER A 33 -15.16 -3.49 -0.72
CA SER A 33 -16.24 -2.54 -0.45
C SER A 33 -15.76 -1.28 0.28
N ILE A 34 -14.64 -1.35 1.01
CA ILE A 34 -14.10 -0.20 1.73
C ILE A 34 -13.79 0.93 0.76
N ILE A 35 -13.01 0.65 -0.29
CA ILE A 35 -12.66 1.66 -1.29
C ILE A 35 -13.90 2.10 -2.04
N ALA A 36 -14.72 1.15 -2.49
CA ALA A 36 -15.87 1.45 -3.34
C ALA A 36 -17.02 2.18 -2.63
N ARG A 37 -17.11 2.14 -1.28
CA ARG A 37 -18.28 2.61 -0.52
C ARG A 37 -17.97 3.47 0.70
N ASN A 38 -16.71 3.59 1.12
CA ASN A 38 -16.37 4.36 2.30
C ASN A 38 -15.33 5.47 2.03
N VAL A 39 -14.52 5.33 0.99
CA VAL A 39 -13.53 6.32 0.60
C VAL A 39 -14.16 7.30 -0.40
N ASP A 40 -13.84 8.59 -0.26
CA ASP A 40 -14.24 9.61 -1.25
C ASP A 40 -13.63 9.25 -2.62
N PRO A 41 -14.40 9.23 -3.71
CA PRO A 41 -13.88 8.94 -5.05
C PRO A 41 -12.74 9.84 -5.51
N LEU A 42 -12.61 11.04 -4.94
CA LEU A 42 -11.54 11.99 -5.22
C LEU A 42 -10.30 11.79 -4.34
N ASP A 43 -10.35 10.90 -3.36
CA ASP A 43 -9.23 10.60 -2.45
C ASP A 43 -8.61 9.24 -2.83
N PRO A 44 -7.46 9.24 -3.53
CA PRO A 44 -6.88 8.01 -4.03
C PRO A 44 -6.49 7.04 -2.91
N ALA A 45 -7.01 5.82 -2.99
CA ALA A 45 -6.67 4.75 -2.06
C ALA A 45 -6.75 3.36 -2.71
N VAL A 46 -5.93 2.42 -2.23
CA VAL A 46 -5.87 1.05 -2.74
C VAL A 46 -5.81 0.07 -1.59
N ILE A 47 -6.59 -1.01 -1.69
CA ILE A 47 -6.47 -2.21 -0.85
C ILE A 47 -6.22 -3.40 -1.76
N THR A 48 -5.12 -4.10 -1.50
CA THR A 48 -4.73 -5.30 -2.25
C THR A 48 -4.51 -6.46 -1.29
N VAL A 49 -5.16 -7.59 -1.53
CA VAL A 49 -4.81 -8.86 -0.87
C VAL A 49 -3.75 -9.54 -1.73
N GLY A 50 -2.48 -9.40 -1.30
CA GLY A 50 -1.32 -9.88 -2.06
C GLY A 50 -1.00 -11.36 -1.81
N SER A 51 -1.53 -11.94 -0.73
CA SER A 51 -1.35 -13.36 -0.40
C SER A 51 -2.55 -13.88 0.35
N PHE A 52 -2.93 -15.11 0.01
CA PHE A 52 -3.92 -15.92 0.74
C PHE A 52 -3.37 -17.34 0.86
N GLN A 53 -3.17 -17.81 2.07
CA GLN A 53 -2.59 -19.11 2.35
C GLN A 53 -3.47 -19.87 3.35
N SER A 54 -3.89 -21.08 2.98
CA SER A 54 -4.62 -21.98 3.86
C SER A 54 -4.69 -23.38 3.27
N GLY A 55 -4.77 -24.40 4.13
CA GLY A 55 -4.99 -25.79 3.77
C GLY A 55 -3.91 -26.39 2.86
N ALA A 56 -3.98 -27.72 2.69
CA ALA A 56 -3.08 -28.47 1.81
C ALA A 56 -3.80 -29.61 1.07
N LEU A 57 -4.88 -30.16 1.64
CA LEU A 57 -5.58 -31.33 1.11
C LEU A 57 -7.07 -31.08 1.01
N ALA A 58 -7.68 -31.50 -0.10
CA ALA A 58 -9.11 -31.30 -0.39
C ALA A 58 -10.05 -32.04 0.61
N THR A 59 -9.55 -33.01 1.34
CA THR A 59 -10.33 -33.80 2.31
C THR A 59 -10.29 -33.26 3.74
N ILE A 60 -9.53 -32.18 3.99
CA ILE A 60 -9.31 -31.60 5.31
C ILE A 60 -9.69 -30.13 5.33
N ILE A 61 -10.57 -29.73 6.24
CA ILE A 61 -10.81 -28.33 6.57
C ILE A 61 -9.66 -27.88 7.49
N PRO A 62 -8.89 -26.85 7.12
CA PRO A 62 -7.77 -26.38 7.94
C PRO A 62 -8.22 -25.64 9.20
N GLY A 63 -7.29 -25.42 10.14
CA GLY A 63 -7.56 -24.67 11.36
C GLY A 63 -7.36 -23.15 11.19
N GLU A 64 -6.67 -22.71 10.14
CA GLU A 64 -6.38 -21.29 9.93
C GLU A 64 -6.30 -20.89 8.45
N ALA A 65 -6.53 -19.60 8.18
CA ALA A 65 -6.23 -18.96 6.91
C ALA A 65 -5.51 -17.63 7.16
N ARG A 66 -4.46 -17.35 6.35
CA ARG A 66 -3.64 -16.14 6.45
C ARG A 66 -3.74 -15.29 5.20
N LEU A 67 -3.89 -13.99 5.41
CA LEU A 67 -3.98 -12.97 4.36
C LEU A 67 -2.90 -11.90 4.58
N ASN A 68 -2.14 -11.56 3.54
CA ASN A 68 -1.31 -10.35 3.55
C ASN A 68 -2.01 -9.26 2.75
N ILE A 69 -2.26 -8.13 3.40
CA ILE A 69 -3.05 -7.03 2.85
C ILE A 69 -2.17 -5.79 2.75
N GLY A 70 -2.01 -5.27 1.55
CA GLY A 70 -1.37 -3.99 1.27
C GLY A 70 -2.42 -2.88 1.23
N VAL A 71 -2.17 -1.78 1.93
CA VAL A 71 -3.01 -0.57 1.91
C VAL A 71 -2.16 0.62 1.50
N ARG A 72 -2.65 1.41 0.56
CA ARG A 72 -2.00 2.64 0.13
C ARG A 72 -3.01 3.78 0.14
N THR A 73 -2.59 4.93 0.64
CA THR A 73 -3.42 6.13 0.78
C THR A 73 -2.58 7.37 0.59
N CYS A 74 -3.20 8.46 0.14
CA CYS A 74 -2.55 9.76 -0.02
C CYS A 74 -2.79 10.68 1.18
N THR A 75 -3.73 10.38 2.06
CA THR A 75 -4.04 11.20 3.24
C THR A 75 -4.06 10.39 4.54
N ARG A 76 -3.75 11.05 5.65
CA ARG A 76 -3.86 10.42 6.98
C ARG A 76 -5.31 10.07 7.34
N GLY A 77 -6.25 10.95 6.97
CA GLY A 77 -7.68 10.73 7.25
C GLY A 77 -8.20 9.45 6.61
N THR A 78 -7.92 9.25 5.32
CA THR A 78 -8.31 8.06 4.58
C THR A 78 -7.61 6.81 5.10
N ARG A 79 -6.34 6.92 5.51
CA ARG A 79 -5.62 5.81 6.16
C ARG A 79 -6.32 5.34 7.44
N GLU A 80 -6.69 6.24 8.33
CA GLU A 80 -7.38 5.92 9.58
C GLU A 80 -8.80 5.39 9.34
N LEU A 81 -9.51 5.94 8.36
CA LEU A 81 -10.80 5.42 7.92
C LEU A 81 -10.68 3.95 7.48
N ILE A 82 -9.77 3.68 6.56
CA ILE A 82 -9.56 2.33 6.01
C ILE A 82 -9.15 1.36 7.12
N ARG A 83 -8.25 1.76 8.00
CA ARG A 83 -7.81 0.96 9.16
C ARG A 83 -9.00 0.51 10.01
N LYS A 84 -9.84 1.45 10.44
CA LYS A 84 -11.05 1.16 11.24
C LYS A 84 -12.03 0.25 10.51
N ARG A 85 -12.19 0.44 9.20
CA ARG A 85 -13.07 -0.41 8.38
C ARG A 85 -12.54 -1.82 8.24
N ILE A 86 -11.22 -1.99 8.03
CA ILE A 86 -10.58 -3.32 8.01
C ILE A 86 -10.79 -4.02 9.34
N GLU A 87 -10.51 -3.38 10.47
CA GLU A 87 -10.71 -3.96 11.81
C GLU A 87 -12.15 -4.43 12.02
N THR A 88 -13.12 -3.62 11.62
CA THR A 88 -14.54 -3.97 11.71
C THR A 88 -14.88 -5.16 10.83
N LEU A 89 -14.51 -5.14 9.55
CA LEU A 89 -14.84 -6.21 8.61
C LEU A 89 -14.18 -7.53 8.99
N VAL A 90 -12.91 -7.51 9.36
CA VAL A 90 -12.17 -8.70 9.79
C VAL A 90 -12.85 -9.37 10.98
N SER A 91 -13.16 -8.59 12.03
CA SER A 91 -13.81 -9.12 13.23
C SER A 91 -15.20 -9.65 12.93
N MET A 92 -16.03 -8.90 12.21
CA MET A 92 -17.42 -9.30 11.96
C MET A 92 -17.52 -10.46 10.97
N GLN A 93 -16.69 -10.47 9.94
CA GLN A 93 -16.67 -11.55 8.95
C GLN A 93 -16.22 -12.88 9.58
N ALA A 94 -15.17 -12.88 10.38
CA ALA A 94 -14.73 -14.09 11.08
C ALA A 94 -15.86 -14.64 11.98
N LYS A 95 -16.46 -13.79 12.80
CA LYS A 95 -17.57 -14.18 13.69
C LYS A 95 -18.78 -14.72 12.96
N ALA A 96 -19.11 -14.17 11.78
CA ALA A 96 -20.23 -14.64 10.98
C ALA A 96 -20.09 -16.10 10.53
N PHE A 97 -18.85 -16.62 10.50
CA PHE A 97 -18.53 -18.00 10.14
C PHE A 97 -18.06 -18.86 11.33
N GLY A 98 -18.26 -18.38 12.55
CA GLY A 98 -17.85 -19.09 13.76
C GLY A 98 -16.34 -19.13 13.96
N CYS A 99 -15.60 -18.25 13.30
CA CYS A 99 -14.15 -18.11 13.40
C CYS A 99 -13.78 -16.90 14.27
N GLU A 100 -12.51 -16.86 14.68
CA GLU A 100 -11.87 -15.68 15.27
C GLU A 100 -10.89 -15.10 14.28
N ALA A 101 -10.48 -13.84 14.46
CA ALA A 101 -9.44 -13.24 13.62
C ALA A 101 -8.56 -12.29 14.41
N GLU A 102 -7.27 -12.32 14.05
CA GLU A 102 -6.25 -11.41 14.56
C GLU A 102 -5.69 -10.56 13.41
N ILE A 103 -5.41 -9.30 13.72
CA ILE A 103 -4.75 -8.38 12.78
C ILE A 103 -3.39 -7.99 13.37
N ILE A 104 -2.33 -8.23 12.62
CA ILE A 104 -0.99 -7.74 12.93
C ILE A 104 -0.65 -6.67 11.90
N TYR A 105 -0.58 -5.43 12.35
CA TYR A 105 -0.03 -4.35 11.54
C TYR A 105 1.48 -4.53 11.48
N ASN A 106 2.03 -4.57 10.26
CA ASN A 106 3.44 -4.84 10.05
C ASN A 106 4.28 -3.91 10.95
N PRO A 107 4.99 -4.44 11.95
CA PRO A 107 5.74 -3.64 12.89
C PRO A 107 6.99 -3.01 12.26
N GLY A 108 7.37 -3.47 11.06
CA GLY A 108 8.59 -3.03 10.42
C GLY A 108 8.47 -1.65 9.79
N ILE A 109 7.55 -1.46 8.84
CA ILE A 109 7.52 -0.23 8.05
C ILE A 109 6.10 0.07 7.59
N SER A 110 5.45 1.01 8.28
CA SER A 110 4.19 1.60 7.85
C SER A 110 4.46 3.04 7.43
N TYR A 111 4.80 3.25 6.16
CA TYR A 111 5.10 4.57 5.63
C TYR A 111 3.92 5.53 5.76
N PRO A 112 4.14 6.76 6.26
CA PRO A 112 3.12 7.79 6.21
C PRO A 112 2.89 8.25 4.76
N PRO A 113 1.77 8.93 4.46
CA PRO A 113 1.62 9.63 3.19
C PRO A 113 2.67 10.74 3.08
N GLY A 114 3.46 10.72 2.00
CA GLY A 114 4.39 11.81 1.69
C GLY A 114 3.65 13.06 1.20
N TYR A 115 4.11 14.23 1.61
CA TYR A 115 3.53 15.50 1.21
C TYR A 115 4.61 16.52 0.88
N ASN A 116 4.67 16.94 -0.37
CA ASN A 116 5.54 18.03 -0.79
C ASN A 116 4.94 19.37 -0.38
N THR A 117 5.65 20.15 0.43
CA THR A 117 5.19 21.49 0.77
C THR A 117 5.23 22.40 -0.49
N PRO A 118 4.19 23.21 -0.74
CA PRO A 118 4.08 23.99 -1.98
C PRO A 118 5.28 24.91 -2.25
N GLU A 119 5.82 25.50 -1.18
CA GLU A 119 6.98 26.41 -1.27
C GLU A 119 8.24 25.67 -1.74
N HIS A 120 8.49 24.48 -1.17
CA HIS A 120 9.65 23.66 -1.56
C HIS A 120 9.46 23.03 -2.94
N ALA A 121 8.24 22.65 -3.29
CA ALA A 121 7.95 22.17 -4.64
C ALA A 121 8.18 23.27 -5.69
N LYS A 122 7.79 24.52 -5.38
CA LYS A 122 8.08 25.67 -6.24
C LYS A 122 9.59 25.93 -6.34
N LEU A 123 10.32 25.88 -5.23
CA LEU A 123 11.77 26.04 -5.23
C LEU A 123 12.45 25.01 -6.14
N VAL A 124 12.09 23.74 -6.01
CA VAL A 124 12.59 22.66 -6.86
C VAL A 124 12.31 22.92 -8.34
N HIS A 125 11.09 23.37 -8.67
CA HIS A 125 10.71 23.75 -10.03
C HIS A 125 11.59 24.91 -10.56
N ASP A 126 11.73 25.97 -9.79
CA ASP A 126 12.46 27.18 -10.21
C ASP A 126 13.95 26.86 -10.44
N VAL A 127 14.58 26.06 -9.55
CA VAL A 127 15.96 25.61 -9.72
C VAL A 127 16.12 24.74 -10.97
N ALA A 128 15.17 23.85 -11.24
CA ALA A 128 15.21 23.02 -12.44
C ALA A 128 15.19 23.86 -13.73
N VAL A 129 14.34 24.88 -13.75
CA VAL A 129 14.24 25.82 -14.88
C VAL A 129 15.51 26.67 -15.02
N GLU A 130 16.08 27.17 -13.90
CA GLU A 130 17.35 27.91 -13.89
C GLU A 130 18.52 27.08 -14.48
N LEU A 131 18.52 25.76 -14.20
CA LEU A 131 19.51 24.83 -14.74
C LEU A 131 19.25 24.45 -16.22
N GLY A 132 18.35 25.15 -16.89
CA GLY A 132 18.09 25.01 -18.33
C GLY A 132 17.16 23.84 -18.69
N GLN A 133 16.39 23.34 -17.73
CA GLN A 133 15.33 22.40 -18.07
C GLN A 133 14.18 23.13 -18.76
N ASP A 134 13.60 22.51 -19.78
CA ASP A 134 12.38 22.99 -20.40
C ASP A 134 11.26 23.01 -19.36
N PRO A 135 10.63 24.17 -19.03
CA PRO A 135 9.55 24.26 -18.06
C PRO A 135 8.41 23.29 -18.33
N ALA A 136 8.14 22.97 -19.60
CA ALA A 136 7.12 22.00 -20.01
C ALA A 136 7.46 20.55 -19.60
N ARG A 137 8.72 20.27 -19.23
CA ARG A 137 9.20 18.98 -18.75
C ARG A 137 9.37 18.91 -17.23
N VAL A 138 9.27 20.05 -16.55
CA VAL A 138 9.27 20.11 -15.09
C VAL A 138 7.83 20.00 -14.62
N GLU A 139 7.37 18.75 -14.53
CA GLU A 139 5.97 18.47 -14.27
C GLU A 139 5.67 18.37 -12.77
N MET A 140 4.66 19.12 -12.32
CA MET A 140 4.01 18.89 -11.04
C MET A 140 3.00 17.74 -11.23
N ARG A 141 3.44 16.51 -10.94
CA ARG A 141 2.58 15.33 -11.10
C ARG A 141 1.66 15.14 -9.89
N GLY A 142 0.49 14.55 -10.14
CA GLY A 142 -0.46 14.16 -9.11
C GLY A 142 0.08 13.06 -8.19
N PRO A 143 -0.71 12.64 -7.19
CA PRO A 143 -0.24 11.70 -6.18
C PRO A 143 0.17 10.36 -6.79
N PHE A 144 1.25 9.79 -6.25
CA PHE A 144 1.74 8.47 -6.57
C PHE A 144 1.39 7.47 -5.46
N MET A 145 1.14 6.21 -5.83
CA MET A 145 0.79 5.14 -4.89
C MET A 145 1.99 4.27 -4.50
N PHE A 146 3.22 4.75 -4.69
CA PHE A 146 4.41 4.10 -4.15
C PHE A 146 4.71 4.56 -2.71
N SER A 147 5.52 3.80 -1.99
CA SER A 147 5.98 4.13 -0.64
C SER A 147 7.41 4.65 -0.72
N GLU A 148 7.73 5.64 0.12
CA GLU A 148 9.03 6.26 0.19
C GLU A 148 9.37 6.60 1.65
N ASP A 149 10.58 6.28 2.10
CA ASP A 149 11.01 6.55 3.48
C ASP A 149 11.21 8.04 3.76
N PHE A 150 11.48 8.84 2.74
CA PHE A 150 11.53 10.30 2.83
C PHE A 150 10.24 10.90 3.43
N ALA A 151 9.12 10.19 3.33
CA ALA A 151 7.86 10.60 3.94
C ALA A 151 7.95 10.77 5.47
N PHE A 152 8.85 10.03 6.16
CA PHE A 152 9.10 10.25 7.59
C PHE A 152 9.82 11.58 7.86
N ILE A 153 10.71 12.00 6.96
CA ILE A 153 11.36 13.32 7.03
C ILE A 153 10.31 14.41 6.84
N GLN A 154 9.41 14.22 5.88
CA GLN A 154 8.31 15.17 5.60
C GLN A 154 7.32 15.34 6.75
N GLU A 155 7.27 14.40 7.69
CA GLU A 155 6.46 14.56 8.91
C GLU A 155 7.01 15.60 9.88
N VAL A 156 8.32 15.86 9.84
CA VAL A 156 9.01 16.74 10.79
C VAL A 156 9.66 17.96 10.15
N VAL A 157 9.95 17.90 8.84
CA VAL A 157 10.61 19.00 8.11
C VAL A 157 9.83 19.30 6.84
N PRO A 158 9.39 20.56 6.63
CA PRO A 158 8.85 20.98 5.35
C PRO A 158 9.86 20.72 4.23
N SER A 159 9.46 19.96 3.22
CA SER A 159 10.39 19.47 2.18
C SER A 159 9.67 19.03 0.91
N CYS A 160 10.44 18.71 -0.12
CA CYS A 160 9.94 18.20 -1.39
C CYS A 160 10.70 16.97 -1.82
N TYR A 161 9.98 15.88 -2.07
CA TYR A 161 10.47 14.70 -2.78
C TYR A 161 10.21 14.87 -4.28
N PHE A 162 11.23 14.72 -5.08
CA PHE A 162 11.11 14.82 -6.52
C PHE A 162 11.96 13.75 -7.23
N GLY A 163 11.62 13.46 -8.48
CA GLY A 163 12.31 12.50 -9.30
C GLY A 163 13.07 13.14 -10.45
N LEU A 164 14.25 12.61 -10.76
CA LEU A 164 14.97 12.88 -12.01
C LEU A 164 14.67 11.77 -13.02
N GLY A 165 14.29 12.17 -14.23
CA GLY A 165 13.99 11.21 -15.29
C GLY A 165 15.23 10.45 -15.75
N ASN A 166 15.19 9.13 -15.71
CA ASN A 166 16.28 8.23 -16.10
C ASN A 166 16.44 8.07 -17.63
N GLY A 167 15.58 8.72 -18.42
CA GLY A 167 15.57 8.53 -19.87
C GLY A 167 14.83 7.22 -20.28
N LYS A 168 15.23 6.64 -21.41
CA LYS A 168 14.70 5.35 -21.86
C LYS A 168 15.35 4.23 -21.06
N SER A 169 14.60 3.69 -20.12
CA SER A 169 15.01 2.58 -19.26
C SER A 169 13.83 1.67 -18.99
N ARG A 170 14.09 0.47 -18.47
CA ARG A 170 13.05 -0.38 -17.87
C ARG A 170 12.56 0.24 -16.57
N SER A 171 11.40 -0.21 -16.10
CA SER A 171 10.82 0.27 -14.84
C SER A 171 11.70 -0.08 -13.65
N LEU A 172 11.60 0.70 -12.57
CA LEU A 172 12.16 0.35 -11.27
C LEU A 172 11.72 -1.08 -10.86
N HIS A 173 12.62 -1.83 -10.24
CA HIS A 173 12.45 -3.23 -9.84
C HIS A 173 12.42 -4.26 -10.98
N ASP A 174 12.55 -3.86 -12.25
CA ASP A 174 12.82 -4.79 -13.34
C ASP A 174 14.28 -5.24 -13.27
N SER A 175 14.55 -6.54 -13.48
CA SER A 175 15.93 -7.08 -13.45
C SER A 175 16.86 -6.52 -14.52
N GLY A 176 16.30 -5.91 -15.55
CA GLY A 176 17.04 -5.22 -16.62
C GLY A 176 17.01 -3.71 -16.48
N TYR A 177 16.65 -3.16 -15.29
CA TYR A 177 16.76 -1.73 -15.02
C TYR A 177 18.24 -1.32 -15.05
N ASP A 178 18.51 -0.22 -15.76
CA ASP A 178 19.85 0.37 -15.86
C ASP A 178 19.78 1.85 -15.52
N PHE A 179 20.63 2.26 -14.57
CA PHE A 179 20.72 3.65 -14.13
C PHE A 179 21.47 4.47 -15.18
N ASN A 180 20.96 5.64 -15.49
CA ASN A 180 21.65 6.56 -16.41
C ASN A 180 22.75 7.33 -15.68
N ASP A 181 24.01 6.95 -15.90
CA ASP A 181 25.19 7.55 -15.29
C ASP A 181 25.34 9.06 -15.53
N GLU A 182 24.74 9.61 -16.59
CA GLU A 182 24.72 11.06 -16.82
C GLU A 182 24.02 11.83 -15.70
N LEU A 183 23.13 11.17 -14.94
CA LEU A 183 22.44 11.79 -13.82
C LEU A 183 23.35 12.01 -12.60
N LEU A 184 24.50 11.28 -12.51
CA LEU A 184 25.48 11.46 -11.45
C LEU A 184 26.09 12.86 -11.41
N VAL A 185 26.12 13.55 -12.54
CA VAL A 185 26.56 14.95 -12.61
C VAL A 185 25.40 15.91 -12.39
N LYS A 186 24.24 15.60 -12.94
CA LYS A 186 23.05 16.48 -12.87
C LYS A 186 22.51 16.62 -11.44
N GLY A 187 22.45 15.51 -10.70
CA GLY A 187 21.98 15.50 -9.32
C GLY A 187 22.77 16.47 -8.41
N PRO A 188 24.10 16.31 -8.25
CA PRO A 188 24.91 17.21 -7.44
C PRO A 188 24.84 18.69 -7.85
N VAL A 189 24.79 18.97 -9.15
CA VAL A 189 24.62 20.35 -9.64
C VAL A 189 23.28 20.93 -9.20
N PHE A 190 22.23 20.14 -9.19
CA PHE A 190 20.93 20.56 -8.69
C PHE A 190 20.95 20.90 -7.20
N TRP A 191 21.60 20.06 -6.37
CA TRP A 191 21.70 20.26 -4.92
C TRP A 191 22.67 21.38 -4.51
N GLY A 192 23.56 21.81 -5.39
CA GLY A 192 24.51 22.90 -5.15
C GLY A 192 23.92 24.31 -5.36
N ARG A 193 22.64 24.39 -5.74
CA ARG A 193 21.91 25.65 -5.96
C ARG A 193 20.94 25.93 -4.82
#